data_2174973a5f24b495819811caa6a4efa9
#
_entry.id   2174973a5f24b495819811caa6a4efa9
#
_cell.length_a   1.000
_cell.length_b   1.000
_cell.length_c   1.000
_cell.angle_alpha   90.00
_cell.angle_beta   90.00
_cell.angle_gamma   90.00
#
_symmetry.space_group_name_H-M   'P 1'
#
loop_
_entity.id
_entity.type
_entity.pdbx_description
1 polymer ?
#
loop_
_entity_poly.entity_id
_entity_poly.type
_entity_poly.pdbx_seq_one_letter_code
_entity_poly.pdbx_strand_id
1 'polypeptide(L)'
;IGFGCPPVLSEELSESTKDYITTIVCDSDVVPRMSGATISNVVMEVMSRPYKDMAMCDVQQILDALDSNAPIKLTKEQRDYILNFIEKGLDEEYEKYKVEFNPLDVVLYPPGKCLHLYRDGVGVSAAYVPCTFFKEIDVTRTMLLDHGTSDGYDSVFHEMMRRHLRQIRFNFPHDIEKATVKKGS
;
A
#
# COMPACT_ATOMS: atom_id res chain seq x y z
N ILE A 1 7.02 -14.18 -15.92
CA ILE A 1 7.06 -13.47 -14.62
C ILE A 1 6.49 -12.09 -14.84
N GLY A 2 5.54 -11.68 -13.99
CA GLY A 2 4.98 -10.34 -13.94
C GLY A 2 5.25 -9.68 -12.58
N PHE A 3 5.39 -8.36 -12.57
CA PHE A 3 5.56 -7.55 -11.37
C PHE A 3 4.31 -6.72 -11.16
N GLY A 4 3.70 -6.77 -9.98
CA GLY A 4 2.51 -6.02 -9.66
C GLY A 4 1.36 -6.23 -10.66
N CYS A 5 1.16 -7.46 -11.12
CA CYS A 5 0.12 -7.74 -12.11
C CYS A 5 -1.26 -7.39 -11.55
N PRO A 6 -2.11 -6.68 -12.32
CA PRO A 6 -3.46 -6.36 -11.88
C PRO A 6 -4.32 -7.62 -11.71
N PRO A 7 -5.38 -7.57 -10.88
CA PRO A 7 -6.31 -8.66 -10.70
C PRO A 7 -7.25 -8.73 -11.92
N VAL A 8 -7.07 -9.71 -12.77
CA VAL A 8 -7.80 -9.85 -14.04
C VAL A 8 -8.44 -11.23 -14.23
N LEU A 9 -8.23 -12.16 -13.32
CA LEU A 9 -8.72 -13.53 -13.42
C LEU A 9 -9.65 -13.87 -12.23
N SER A 10 -10.58 -14.82 -12.47
CA SER A 10 -11.26 -15.49 -11.35
C SER A 10 -10.26 -16.30 -10.55
N GLU A 11 -10.65 -16.74 -9.35
CA GLU A 11 -9.79 -17.56 -8.49
C GLU A 11 -9.37 -18.85 -9.22
N GLU A 12 -10.31 -19.56 -9.85
CA GLU A 12 -10.05 -20.81 -10.55
C GLU A 12 -9.08 -20.61 -11.73
N LEU A 13 -9.25 -19.52 -12.49
CA LEU A 13 -8.35 -19.21 -13.61
C LEU A 13 -6.96 -18.81 -13.10
N SER A 14 -6.86 -18.03 -12.02
CA SER A 14 -5.59 -17.68 -11.39
C SER A 14 -4.85 -18.95 -10.95
N GLU A 15 -5.53 -19.86 -10.25
CA GLU A 15 -4.98 -21.12 -9.82
C GLU A 15 -4.50 -22.01 -11.00
N SER A 16 -5.27 -22.06 -12.09
CA SER A 16 -4.93 -22.87 -13.28
C SER A 16 -3.69 -22.38 -14.03
N THR A 17 -3.27 -21.14 -13.81
CA THR A 17 -2.10 -20.55 -14.48
C THR A 17 -0.79 -20.66 -13.67
N LYS A 18 -0.81 -21.27 -12.49
CA LYS A 18 0.34 -21.35 -11.57
C LYS A 18 1.58 -22.02 -12.13
N ASP A 19 1.42 -22.93 -13.08
CA ASP A 19 2.55 -23.68 -13.64
C ASP A 19 3.40 -22.86 -14.60
N TYR A 20 2.85 -21.79 -15.17
CA TYR A 20 3.52 -21.00 -16.18
C TYR A 20 3.53 -19.47 -15.93
N ILE A 21 2.73 -18.97 -14.97
CA ILE A 21 2.75 -17.57 -14.56
C ILE A 21 3.20 -17.44 -13.10
N THR A 22 4.09 -16.50 -12.86
CA THR A 22 4.46 -16.05 -11.51
C THR A 22 4.27 -14.56 -11.42
N THR A 23 3.41 -14.10 -10.51
CA THR A 23 3.23 -12.70 -10.16
C THR A 23 4.02 -12.39 -8.90
N ILE A 24 4.92 -11.41 -8.99
CA ILE A 24 5.69 -10.90 -7.85
C ILE A 24 5.01 -9.62 -7.38
N VAL A 25 4.74 -9.55 -6.09
CA VAL A 25 4.06 -8.40 -5.44
C VAL A 25 4.93 -7.86 -4.33
N CYS A 26 5.22 -6.57 -4.37
CA CYS A 26 6.04 -5.88 -3.38
C CYS A 26 5.15 -5.28 -2.29
N ASP A 27 5.36 -5.69 -1.06
CA ASP A 27 4.79 -5.12 0.17
C ASP A 27 3.27 -4.81 0.06
N SER A 28 2.89 -3.55 0.20
CA SER A 28 1.50 -3.09 0.09
C SER A 28 1.10 -2.65 -1.32
N ASP A 29 1.83 -3.08 -2.37
CA ASP A 29 1.49 -2.75 -3.77
C ASP A 29 0.00 -2.86 -4.01
N VAL A 30 -0.62 -1.72 -4.36
CA VAL A 30 -2.07 -1.60 -4.51
C VAL A 30 -2.58 -2.27 -5.79
N VAL A 31 -1.77 -2.29 -6.88
CA VAL A 31 -2.25 -2.72 -8.20
C VAL A 31 -2.74 -4.16 -8.22
N PRO A 32 -2.06 -5.17 -7.63
CA PRO A 32 -2.58 -6.54 -7.56
C PRO A 32 -3.84 -6.69 -6.71
N ARG A 33 -4.22 -5.67 -5.96
CA ARG A 33 -5.37 -5.63 -5.04
C ARG A 33 -6.57 -4.86 -5.61
N MET A 34 -6.41 -4.16 -6.75
CA MET A 34 -7.42 -3.26 -7.34
C MET A 34 -8.43 -3.98 -8.23
N SER A 35 -9.26 -4.86 -7.67
CA SER A 35 -10.47 -5.36 -8.35
C SER A 35 -11.65 -4.39 -8.17
N GLY A 36 -12.69 -4.55 -8.99
CA GLY A 36 -13.92 -3.75 -8.83
C GLY A 36 -14.51 -3.86 -7.42
N ALA A 37 -14.56 -5.07 -6.88
CA ALA A 37 -15.08 -5.32 -5.53
C ALA A 37 -14.19 -4.67 -4.43
N THR A 38 -12.86 -4.79 -4.53
CA THR A 38 -11.96 -4.23 -3.51
C THR A 38 -12.00 -2.71 -3.47
N ILE A 39 -12.07 -2.05 -4.65
CA ILE A 39 -12.25 -0.60 -4.75
C ILE A 39 -13.59 -0.20 -4.16
N SER A 40 -14.67 -0.93 -4.51
CA SER A 40 -16.01 -0.68 -3.97
C SER A 40 -16.03 -0.80 -2.44
N ASN A 41 -15.37 -1.80 -1.87
CA ASN A 41 -15.30 -1.98 -0.43
C ASN A 41 -14.57 -0.81 0.26
N VAL A 42 -13.46 -0.32 -0.30
CA VAL A 42 -12.76 0.86 0.24
C VAL A 42 -13.65 2.09 0.18
N VAL A 43 -14.32 2.33 -0.95
CA VAL A 43 -15.26 3.47 -1.08
C VAL A 43 -16.39 3.36 -0.07
N MET A 44 -17.00 2.18 0.07
CA MET A 44 -18.08 1.95 1.05
C MET A 44 -17.58 2.13 2.50
N GLU A 45 -16.38 1.65 2.81
CA GLU A 45 -15.77 1.87 4.12
C GLU A 45 -15.54 3.35 4.39
N VAL A 46 -14.99 4.08 3.41
CA VAL A 46 -14.80 5.53 3.49
C VAL A 46 -16.13 6.22 3.71
N MET A 47 -17.18 5.89 2.95
CA MET A 47 -18.49 6.48 3.08
C MET A 47 -19.22 6.13 4.39
N SER A 48 -18.92 4.99 5.00
CA SER A 48 -19.52 4.54 6.26
C SER A 48 -18.93 5.21 7.51
N ARG A 49 -17.75 5.80 7.40
CA ARG A 49 -17.08 6.46 8.53
C ARG A 49 -17.66 7.86 8.77
N PRO A 50 -17.70 8.35 10.03
CA PRO A 50 -18.16 9.70 10.35
C PRO A 50 -17.09 10.76 9.99
N TYR A 51 -16.70 10.79 8.70
CA TYR A 51 -15.68 11.75 8.21
C TYR A 51 -16.07 13.18 8.44
N LYS A 52 -17.38 13.49 8.37
CA LYS A 52 -17.89 14.82 8.67
C LYS A 52 -17.53 15.24 10.10
N ASP A 53 -17.81 14.38 11.07
CA ASP A 53 -17.51 14.67 12.48
C ASP A 53 -16.00 14.82 12.71
N MET A 54 -15.19 13.97 12.07
CA MET A 54 -13.73 14.05 12.13
C MET A 54 -13.22 15.36 11.51
N ALA A 55 -13.67 15.68 10.28
CA ALA A 55 -13.28 16.90 9.59
C ALA A 55 -13.72 18.17 10.37
N MET A 56 -14.92 18.17 10.93
CA MET A 56 -15.38 19.29 11.76
C MET A 56 -14.57 19.44 13.05
N CYS A 57 -14.15 18.32 13.67
CA CYS A 57 -13.24 18.35 14.81
C CYS A 57 -11.87 18.96 14.44
N ASP A 58 -11.29 18.56 13.31
CA ASP A 58 -10.02 19.09 12.81
C ASP A 58 -10.13 20.59 12.51
N VAL A 59 -11.21 21.03 11.88
CA VAL A 59 -11.48 22.45 11.60
C VAL A 59 -11.57 23.24 12.90
N GLN A 60 -12.27 22.73 13.91
CA GLN A 60 -12.35 23.37 15.23
C GLN A 60 -10.97 23.52 15.88
N GLN A 61 -10.13 22.47 15.83
CA GLN A 61 -8.77 22.52 16.35
C GLN A 61 -7.90 23.55 15.63
N ILE A 62 -8.03 23.65 14.29
CA ILE A 62 -7.33 24.68 13.50
C ILE A 62 -7.77 26.08 13.91
N LEU A 63 -9.09 26.31 14.08
CA LEU A 63 -9.62 27.60 14.51
C LEU A 63 -9.15 27.96 15.93
N ASP A 64 -9.11 26.99 16.85
CA ASP A 64 -8.58 27.18 18.21
C ASP A 64 -7.10 27.53 18.20
N ALA A 65 -6.30 26.86 17.36
CA ALA A 65 -4.89 27.15 17.20
C ALA A 65 -4.65 28.55 16.60
N LEU A 66 -5.47 28.98 15.65
CA LEU A 66 -5.43 30.33 15.07
C LEU A 66 -5.76 31.38 16.15
N ASP A 67 -6.84 31.19 16.92
CA ASP A 67 -7.22 32.10 17.99
C ASP A 67 -6.14 32.20 19.09
N SER A 68 -5.38 31.13 19.31
CA SER A 68 -4.32 31.11 20.32
C SER A 68 -3.04 31.83 19.86
N ASN A 69 -2.74 31.79 18.55
CA ASN A 69 -1.46 32.23 18.00
C ASN A 69 -1.53 33.50 17.12
N ALA A 70 -2.73 33.89 16.67
CA ALA A 70 -2.89 35.07 15.80
C ALA A 70 -3.08 36.35 16.60
N PRO A 71 -2.57 37.48 16.11
CA PRO A 71 -2.76 38.79 16.74
C PRO A 71 -4.21 39.29 16.62
N ILE A 72 -5.00 38.77 15.67
CA ILE A 72 -6.41 39.10 15.46
C ILE A 72 -7.20 37.82 15.72
N LYS A 73 -8.11 37.89 16.70
CA LYS A 73 -9.00 36.77 17.06
C LYS A 73 -10.26 36.82 16.22
N LEU A 74 -10.74 35.65 15.81
CA LEU A 74 -12.04 35.53 15.16
C LEU A 74 -13.18 35.86 16.18
N THR A 75 -14.18 36.60 15.72
CA THR A 75 -15.41 36.75 16.53
C THR A 75 -16.19 35.44 16.53
N LYS A 76 -17.09 35.26 17.49
CA LYS A 76 -17.96 34.09 17.56
C LYS A 76 -18.76 33.91 16.26
N GLU A 77 -19.33 35.01 15.75
CA GLU A 77 -20.12 35.00 14.52
C GLU A 77 -19.30 34.58 13.30
N GLN A 78 -18.03 35.03 13.19
CA GLN A 78 -17.15 34.63 12.12
C GLN A 78 -16.78 33.14 12.21
N ARG A 79 -16.53 32.64 13.41
CA ARG A 79 -16.25 31.24 13.67
C ARG A 79 -17.44 30.35 13.30
N ASP A 80 -18.62 30.70 13.77
CA ASP A 80 -19.88 29.99 13.49
C ASP A 80 -20.16 29.98 11.98
N TYR A 81 -19.91 31.11 11.29
CA TYR A 81 -20.03 31.17 9.83
C TYR A 81 -19.11 30.22 9.11
N ILE A 82 -17.83 30.16 9.48
CA ILE A 82 -16.84 29.24 8.88
C ILE A 82 -17.25 27.78 9.09
N LEU A 83 -17.63 27.43 10.33
CA LEU A 83 -18.03 26.06 10.65
C LEU A 83 -19.27 25.63 9.85
N ASN A 84 -20.31 26.48 9.82
CA ASN A 84 -21.54 26.20 9.07
C ASN A 84 -21.28 26.11 7.54
N PHE A 85 -20.40 26.95 7.01
CA PHE A 85 -20.03 26.91 5.58
C PHE A 85 -19.33 25.60 5.20
N ILE A 86 -18.38 25.16 6.01
CA ILE A 86 -17.65 23.92 5.79
C ILE A 86 -18.58 22.71 5.97
N GLU A 87 -19.38 22.71 7.03
CA GLU A 87 -20.34 21.63 7.30
C GLU A 87 -21.31 21.43 6.15
N LYS A 88 -21.89 22.52 5.64
CA LYS A 88 -22.82 22.48 4.51
C LYS A 88 -22.14 21.98 3.24
N GLY A 89 -20.92 22.42 2.95
CA GLY A 89 -20.14 21.94 1.80
C GLY A 89 -19.83 20.44 1.87
N LEU A 90 -19.49 19.94 3.06
CA LEU A 90 -19.26 18.51 3.27
C LEU A 90 -20.54 17.69 3.06
N ASP A 91 -21.70 18.18 3.54
CA ASP A 91 -22.98 17.49 3.34
C ASP A 91 -23.38 17.44 1.85
N GLU A 92 -23.25 18.55 1.14
CA GLU A 92 -23.59 18.63 -0.29
C GLU A 92 -22.74 17.67 -1.12
N GLU A 93 -21.43 17.62 -0.89
CA GLU A 93 -20.53 16.70 -1.61
C GLU A 93 -20.78 15.25 -1.21
N TYR A 94 -20.97 14.94 0.07
CA TYR A 94 -21.25 13.58 0.53
C TYR A 94 -22.51 12.99 -0.11
N GLU A 95 -23.61 13.73 -0.10
CA GLU A 95 -24.88 13.25 -0.70
C GLU A 95 -24.77 13.07 -2.22
N LYS A 96 -24.01 13.91 -2.91
CA LYS A 96 -23.75 13.78 -4.34
C LYS A 96 -23.03 12.47 -4.67
N TYR A 97 -21.96 12.12 -3.96
CA TYR A 97 -21.22 10.88 -4.21
C TYR A 97 -21.99 9.63 -3.79
N LYS A 98 -22.76 9.70 -2.70
CA LYS A 98 -23.58 8.59 -2.23
C LYS A 98 -24.64 8.13 -3.24
N VAL A 99 -25.22 9.05 -3.97
CA VAL A 99 -26.27 8.76 -4.99
C VAL A 99 -25.68 8.16 -6.27
N GLU A 100 -24.46 8.55 -6.64
CA GLU A 100 -23.81 8.13 -7.89
C GLU A 100 -23.02 6.82 -7.78
N PHE A 101 -22.73 6.34 -6.56
CA PHE A 101 -21.88 5.17 -6.36
C PHE A 101 -22.69 3.87 -6.44
N ASN A 102 -22.40 3.04 -7.46
CA ASN A 102 -22.93 1.69 -7.61
C ASN A 102 -21.80 0.68 -7.37
N PRO A 103 -21.81 -0.06 -6.25
CA PRO A 103 -20.71 -0.98 -5.91
C PRO A 103 -20.58 -2.10 -6.95
N LEU A 104 -19.35 -2.45 -7.26
CA LEU A 104 -19.02 -3.57 -8.14
C LEU A 104 -18.71 -4.80 -7.30
N ASP A 105 -19.39 -5.92 -7.56
CA ASP A 105 -19.24 -7.17 -6.80
C ASP A 105 -18.24 -8.14 -7.41
N VAL A 106 -17.60 -7.76 -8.52
CA VAL A 106 -16.67 -8.66 -9.23
C VAL A 106 -15.35 -8.71 -8.51
N VAL A 107 -15.08 -9.83 -7.85
CA VAL A 107 -13.77 -10.12 -7.22
C VAL A 107 -12.87 -10.78 -8.25
N LEU A 108 -11.73 -10.15 -8.53
CA LEU A 108 -10.70 -10.67 -9.42
C LEU A 108 -9.37 -10.78 -8.65
N TYR A 109 -8.48 -11.62 -9.18
CA TYR A 109 -7.20 -11.94 -8.56
C TYR A 109 -6.04 -11.79 -9.56
N PRO A 110 -4.81 -11.53 -9.07
CA PRO A 110 -3.62 -11.54 -9.91
C PRO A 110 -3.36 -12.94 -10.47
N PRO A 111 -2.81 -13.06 -11.69
CA PRO A 111 -2.61 -14.35 -12.35
C PRO A 111 -1.47 -15.16 -11.74
N GLY A 112 -1.66 -16.47 -11.67
CA GLY A 112 -0.61 -17.44 -11.44
C GLY A 112 -0.17 -17.60 -10.00
N LYS A 113 1.07 -18.08 -9.84
CA LYS A 113 1.70 -18.27 -8.54
C LYS A 113 2.16 -16.93 -7.97
N CYS A 114 1.64 -16.53 -6.84
CA CYS A 114 1.95 -15.23 -6.23
C CYS A 114 3.13 -15.34 -5.27
N LEU A 115 4.19 -14.56 -5.52
CA LEU A 115 5.34 -14.38 -4.64
C LEU A 115 5.25 -13.00 -4.00
N HIS A 116 4.97 -12.95 -2.71
CA HIS A 116 4.90 -11.72 -1.94
C HIS A 116 6.27 -11.39 -1.33
N LEU A 117 6.79 -10.23 -1.67
CA LEU A 117 8.00 -9.66 -1.08
C LEU A 117 7.55 -8.65 -0.03
N TYR A 118 7.95 -8.82 1.21
CA TYR A 118 7.51 -7.96 2.31
C TYR A 118 8.67 -7.55 3.21
N ARG A 119 8.56 -6.34 3.77
CA ARG A 119 9.51 -5.84 4.77
C ARG A 119 9.07 -6.29 6.15
N ASP A 120 9.96 -7.00 6.82
CA ASP A 120 9.84 -7.30 8.25
C ASP A 120 10.82 -6.46 9.07
N GLY A 121 10.77 -6.52 10.39
CA GLY A 121 11.67 -5.74 11.26
C GLY A 121 13.17 -6.04 11.07
N VAL A 122 13.51 -7.04 10.25
CA VAL A 122 14.88 -7.48 9.96
C VAL A 122 15.28 -7.12 8.53
N GLY A 123 14.34 -6.88 7.61
CA GLY A 123 14.56 -6.45 6.22
C GLY A 123 13.53 -7.02 5.25
N VAL A 124 13.95 -7.51 4.06
CA VAL A 124 13.04 -8.04 3.05
C VAL A 124 13.02 -9.56 3.10
N SER A 125 11.81 -10.11 3.16
CA SER A 125 11.50 -11.53 3.10
C SER A 125 10.59 -11.83 1.90
N ALA A 126 10.51 -13.09 1.49
CA ALA A 126 9.68 -13.53 0.39
C ALA A 126 8.90 -14.79 0.76
N ALA A 127 7.61 -14.82 0.42
CA ALA A 127 6.76 -15.97 0.64
C ALA A 127 5.81 -16.19 -0.54
N TYR A 128 5.57 -17.46 -0.89
CA TYR A 128 4.47 -17.80 -1.77
C TYR A 128 3.15 -17.72 -0.99
N VAL A 129 2.20 -17.01 -1.57
CA VAL A 129 0.86 -16.80 -0.98
C VAL A 129 -0.22 -17.20 -1.99
N PRO A 130 -1.43 -17.57 -1.54
CA PRO A 130 -2.55 -17.79 -2.46
C PRO A 130 -2.96 -16.47 -3.12
N CYS A 131 -3.53 -16.51 -4.32
CA CYS A 131 -4.00 -15.29 -5.01
C CYS A 131 -5.05 -14.52 -4.18
N THR A 132 -5.82 -15.23 -3.36
CA THR A 132 -6.81 -14.66 -2.43
C THR A 132 -6.21 -13.82 -1.31
N PHE A 133 -4.89 -13.84 -1.11
CA PHE A 133 -4.19 -12.95 -0.19
C PHE A 133 -4.36 -11.47 -0.59
N PHE A 134 -4.57 -11.21 -1.87
CA PHE A 134 -4.72 -9.87 -2.44
C PHE A 134 -6.19 -9.42 -2.58
N LYS A 135 -7.12 -10.04 -1.85
CA LYS A 135 -8.56 -9.74 -1.91
C LYS A 135 -8.98 -8.42 -1.23
N GLU A 136 -8.07 -7.74 -0.57
CA GLU A 136 -8.31 -6.48 0.15
C GLU A 136 -7.22 -5.47 -0.18
N ILE A 137 -7.59 -4.19 -0.25
CA ILE A 137 -6.62 -3.10 -0.41
C ILE A 137 -6.07 -2.77 0.97
N ASP A 138 -4.76 -2.89 1.10
CA ASP A 138 -4.02 -2.47 2.29
C ASP A 138 -3.64 -1.00 2.14
N VAL A 139 -4.43 -0.12 2.77
CA VAL A 139 -4.27 1.33 2.65
C VAL A 139 -3.10 1.78 3.51
N THR A 140 -1.92 1.86 2.90
CA THR A 140 -0.68 2.32 3.52
C THR A 140 -0.15 3.57 2.83
N ARG A 141 0.80 4.27 3.47
CA ARG A 141 1.47 5.43 2.87
C ARG A 141 2.35 5.06 1.66
N THR A 142 2.78 3.81 1.58
CA THR A 142 3.71 3.33 0.56
C THR A 142 3.05 2.58 -0.58
N MET A 143 1.75 2.27 -0.50
CA MET A 143 1.04 1.38 -1.44
C MET A 143 1.22 1.74 -2.93
N LEU A 144 1.35 3.04 -3.26
CA LEU A 144 1.62 3.51 -4.62
C LEU A 144 3.12 3.46 -4.95
N LEU A 145 3.99 3.72 -3.98
CA LEU A 145 5.45 3.65 -4.13
C LEU A 145 5.91 2.20 -4.26
N ASP A 146 5.27 1.27 -3.56
CA ASP A 146 5.54 -0.17 -3.63
C ASP A 146 5.26 -0.75 -5.02
N HIS A 147 4.38 -0.11 -5.82
CA HIS A 147 4.19 -0.42 -7.24
C HIS A 147 5.30 0.17 -8.13
N GLY A 148 5.99 1.18 -7.67
CA GLY A 148 7.05 1.86 -8.42
C GLY A 148 8.25 0.97 -8.72
N THR A 149 8.85 1.14 -9.91
CA THR A 149 10.03 0.35 -10.29
C THR A 149 11.22 0.68 -9.40
N SER A 150 11.53 1.96 -9.20
CA SER A 150 12.72 2.42 -8.45
C SER A 150 12.57 2.30 -6.95
N ASP A 151 11.45 2.77 -6.40
CA ASP A 151 11.25 2.85 -4.95
C ASP A 151 10.66 1.56 -4.35
N GLY A 152 9.90 0.81 -5.16
CA GLY A 152 9.33 -0.49 -4.80
C GLY A 152 10.26 -1.65 -5.17
N TYR A 153 10.08 -2.22 -6.36
CA TYR A 153 10.69 -3.49 -6.77
C TYR A 153 12.22 -3.46 -6.81
N ASP A 154 12.83 -2.44 -7.42
CA ASP A 154 14.29 -2.36 -7.55
C ASP A 154 14.96 -2.25 -6.17
N SER A 155 14.42 -1.40 -5.30
CA SER A 155 14.87 -1.23 -3.92
C SER A 155 14.85 -2.55 -3.14
N VAL A 156 13.75 -3.30 -3.23
CA VAL A 156 13.55 -4.58 -2.56
C VAL A 156 14.53 -5.63 -3.07
N PHE A 157 14.69 -5.76 -4.40
CA PHE A 157 15.64 -6.69 -4.99
C PHE A 157 17.09 -6.36 -4.64
N HIS A 158 17.48 -5.09 -4.64
CA HIS A 158 18.82 -4.67 -4.21
C HIS A 158 19.09 -5.03 -2.74
N GLU A 159 18.12 -4.89 -1.87
CA GLU A 159 18.27 -5.28 -0.47
C GLU A 159 18.41 -6.80 -0.31
N MET A 160 17.59 -7.59 -1.01
CA MET A 160 17.69 -9.05 -1.01
C MET A 160 19.03 -9.52 -1.54
N MET A 161 19.54 -8.97 -2.66
CA MET A 161 20.85 -9.31 -3.21
C MET A 161 21.99 -8.96 -2.24
N ARG A 162 21.95 -7.78 -1.60
CA ARG A 162 22.98 -7.39 -0.60
C ARG A 162 23.04 -8.37 0.56
N ARG A 163 21.90 -8.89 1.02
CA ARG A 163 21.83 -9.87 2.10
C ARG A 163 22.41 -11.21 1.65
N HIS A 164 22.01 -11.68 0.49
CA HIS A 164 22.50 -12.92 -0.06
C HIS A 164 24.04 -12.89 -0.24
N LEU A 165 24.58 -11.81 -0.78
CA LEU A 165 26.04 -11.63 -0.93
C LEU A 165 26.76 -11.56 0.42
N ARG A 166 26.17 -10.97 1.46
CA ARG A 166 26.72 -11.00 2.83
C ARG A 166 26.76 -12.42 3.38
N GLN A 167 25.67 -13.18 3.24
CA GLN A 167 25.62 -14.57 3.69
C GLN A 167 26.66 -15.45 2.99
N ILE A 168 26.85 -15.27 1.68
CA ILE A 168 27.89 -16.00 0.92
C ILE A 168 29.29 -15.64 1.47
N ARG A 169 29.59 -14.37 1.76
CA ARG A 169 30.88 -13.96 2.33
C ARG A 169 31.15 -14.55 3.71
N PHE A 170 30.13 -14.74 4.54
CA PHE A 170 30.28 -15.35 5.86
C PHE A 170 30.41 -16.88 5.82
N ASN A 171 29.89 -17.51 4.78
CA ASN A 171 29.92 -18.98 4.62
C ASN A 171 31.13 -19.49 3.81
N PHE A 172 31.97 -18.61 3.27
CA PHE A 172 33.26 -19.03 2.72
C PHE A 172 34.25 -19.25 3.87
N PRO A 173 34.73 -20.49 4.07
CA PRO A 173 35.79 -20.73 5.06
C PRO A 173 37.03 -19.90 4.73
N HIS A 174 37.69 -19.38 5.76
CA HIS A 174 38.94 -18.61 5.71
C HIS A 174 40.12 -19.39 5.09
N ASP A 175 39.88 -20.57 4.50
CA ASP A 175 40.93 -21.48 3.98
C ASP A 175 41.48 -21.13 2.59
N ILE A 176 40.91 -20.15 1.89
CA ILE A 176 41.40 -19.76 0.57
C ILE A 176 42.64 -18.84 0.65
N GLU A 177 42.82 -18.09 1.72
CA GLU A 177 44.02 -17.25 1.89
C GLU A 177 45.32 -18.06 2.12
N LYS A 178 45.22 -19.29 2.64
CA LYS A 178 46.38 -20.16 2.87
C LYS A 178 46.84 -20.95 1.65
N ALA A 179 46.02 -21.05 0.61
CA ALA A 179 46.35 -21.78 -0.60
C ALA A 179 47.22 -21.00 -1.60
N THR A 180 47.24 -19.67 -1.50
CA THR A 180 47.99 -18.79 -2.42
C THR A 180 49.42 -18.48 -1.97
N VAL A 181 49.80 -18.80 -0.73
CA VAL A 181 51.14 -18.48 -0.19
C VAL A 181 52.15 -19.66 -0.40
N LYS A 182 51.71 -20.84 -0.81
CA LYS A 182 52.59 -22.01 -1.01
C LYS A 182 53.07 -22.25 -2.46
N LYS A 183 52.98 -21.29 -3.36
CA LYS A 183 53.52 -21.41 -4.75
C LYS A 183 54.63 -20.38 -5.04
N GLY A 184 55.49 -20.08 -4.06
CA GLY A 184 56.62 -19.16 -4.24
C GLY A 184 57.78 -19.55 -3.34
N SER A 185 58.36 -20.75 -3.55
CA SER A 185 59.70 -21.10 -3.07
C SER A 185 60.26 -22.24 -3.88
#